data_bf8b0ec1665b5a5d57692b6e91d5cf4e
#
_entry.id   bf8b0ec1665b5a5d57692b6e91d5cf4e
#
_cell.length_a   1.000
_cell.length_b   1.000
_cell.length_c   1.000
_cell.angle_alpha   90.00
_cell.angle_beta   90.00
_cell.angle_gamma   90.00
#
_symmetry.space_group_name_H-M   'P 1'
#
loop_
_entity.id
_entity.type
_entity.pdbx_description
1 polymer ?
#
loop_
_entity_poly.entity_id
_entity_poly.type
_entity_poly.pdbx_seq_one_letter_code
_entity_poly.pdbx_strand_id
1 'polypeptide(L)'
;RMLDLKLEGLREAPVGVVVACDRRTPASGVLGRATFPDADLWSCATAIENMWLTARAHGLGMGWVTLFEPDELAALLHLPEGVETLGWLCLGWPDERPPEPGLQRAAWSRKLPLDDVIVRERWDAADAPVPAASHLAPGPSADRLVAATDEADALLSPPESLGVLDRAANRVVALGGADLTSGTLVLVGADHPVTAHGVSAYPASTTRDVLTASVEGTSLGVATARGAGLATLVVDAGVSGDPLAGARVHRGVGERGDLLERDAMTETDTRALVAAGEGIGAETAARGLVCLGEVGIGNTTVAAALACALLGLQPEDVVGLGAGSDAGMVERKRAVVE
;
A
#
# COMPACT_ATOMS: atom_id res chain seq x y z
N ARG A 1 -4.09 -3.13 6.25
CA ARG A 1 -4.79 -3.58 5.02
C ARG A 1 -5.28 -5.04 5.13
N MET A 2 -4.50 -5.97 5.69
CA MET A 2 -4.91 -7.38 5.77
C MET A 2 -6.01 -7.63 6.82
N LEU A 3 -6.11 -6.82 7.87
CA LEU A 3 -7.11 -6.92 8.94
C LEU A 3 -8.35 -6.02 8.70
N ASP A 4 -8.30 -5.12 7.72
CA ASP A 4 -9.50 -4.50 7.17
C ASP A 4 -10.31 -5.49 6.29
N LEU A 5 -9.70 -6.60 5.94
CA LEU A 5 -10.36 -7.79 5.41
C LEU A 5 -10.91 -8.53 6.62
N LYS A 6 -12.22 -8.50 6.83
CA LYS A 6 -12.91 -9.22 7.91
C LYS A 6 -12.48 -10.70 7.94
N LEU A 7 -11.43 -11.01 8.69
CA LEU A 7 -11.01 -12.39 9.00
C LEU A 7 -11.84 -12.96 10.19
N GLU A 8 -12.68 -12.15 10.77
CA GLU A 8 -13.55 -12.48 11.90
C GLU A 8 -14.64 -13.51 11.53
N GLY A 9 -14.89 -13.72 10.23
CA GLY A 9 -15.84 -14.72 9.75
C GLY A 9 -15.64 -16.13 10.28
N LEU A 10 -14.45 -16.50 10.73
CA LEU A 10 -14.18 -17.78 11.40
C LEU A 10 -14.99 -17.96 12.70
N ARG A 11 -15.23 -16.87 13.43
CA ARG A 11 -16.00 -16.91 14.69
C ARG A 11 -17.49 -16.68 14.48
N GLU A 12 -17.83 -15.90 13.46
CA GLU A 12 -19.18 -15.40 13.23
C GLU A 12 -19.98 -16.31 12.29
N ALA A 13 -19.30 -17.00 11.35
CA ALA A 13 -19.95 -17.90 10.43
C ALA A 13 -20.54 -19.11 11.15
N PRO A 14 -21.86 -19.39 10.99
CA PRO A 14 -22.52 -20.48 11.70
C PRO A 14 -22.09 -21.88 11.24
N VAL A 15 -21.49 -21.98 10.06
CA VAL A 15 -21.05 -23.26 9.48
C VAL A 15 -19.62 -23.12 8.96
N GLY A 16 -18.76 -24.02 9.42
CA GLY A 16 -17.43 -24.25 8.89
C GLY A 16 -17.42 -25.54 8.05
N VAL A 17 -16.85 -25.45 6.85
CA VAL A 17 -16.66 -26.62 5.97
C VAL A 17 -15.18 -26.76 5.65
N VAL A 18 -14.65 -27.97 5.82
CA VAL A 18 -13.28 -28.27 5.40
C VAL A 18 -13.34 -29.24 4.22
N VAL A 19 -12.71 -28.83 3.13
CA VAL A 19 -12.48 -29.73 1.99
C VAL A 19 -11.12 -30.32 2.13
N ALA A 20 -11.05 -31.64 2.13
CA ALA A 20 -9.81 -32.40 2.22
C ALA A 20 -9.68 -33.33 1.00
N CYS A 21 -8.46 -33.45 0.51
CA CYS A 21 -8.11 -34.32 -0.60
C CYS A 21 -7.40 -35.58 -0.09
N ASP A 22 -8.00 -36.74 -0.33
CA ASP A 22 -7.34 -38.01 -0.01
C ASP A 22 -6.31 -38.37 -1.10
N ARG A 23 -5.05 -38.18 -0.78
CA ARG A 23 -3.93 -38.40 -1.69
C ARG A 23 -3.24 -39.76 -1.48
N ARG A 24 -3.80 -40.64 -0.68
CA ARG A 24 -3.23 -41.98 -0.38
C ARG A 24 -3.27 -42.92 -1.58
N THR A 25 -4.18 -42.71 -2.53
CA THR A 25 -4.18 -43.47 -3.76
C THR A 25 -2.95 -43.14 -4.62
N PRO A 26 -2.19 -44.14 -5.12
CA PRO A 26 -1.06 -43.87 -5.99
C PRO A 26 -1.39 -43.04 -7.21
N ALA A 27 -0.44 -42.24 -7.68
CA ALA A 27 -0.66 -41.32 -8.82
C ALA A 27 -1.18 -42.01 -10.09
N SER A 28 -0.80 -43.26 -10.33
CA SER A 28 -1.28 -44.09 -11.43
C SER A 28 -2.76 -44.45 -11.37
N GLY A 29 -3.36 -44.36 -10.17
CA GLY A 29 -4.78 -44.65 -9.95
C GLY A 29 -5.67 -43.42 -9.99
N VAL A 30 -5.11 -42.22 -10.16
CA VAL A 30 -5.84 -40.96 -10.20
C VAL A 30 -5.62 -40.27 -11.54
N LEU A 31 -6.72 -39.96 -12.25
CA LEU A 31 -6.65 -39.32 -13.56
C LEU A 31 -5.88 -38.00 -13.50
N GLY A 32 -4.87 -37.86 -14.33
CA GLY A 32 -4.06 -36.66 -14.47
C GLY A 32 -2.86 -36.56 -13.50
N ARG A 33 -2.85 -37.21 -12.34
CA ARG A 33 -1.76 -37.08 -11.34
C ARG A 33 -0.41 -37.59 -11.82
N ALA A 34 -0.37 -38.49 -12.79
CA ALA A 34 0.89 -38.98 -13.35
C ALA A 34 1.68 -37.92 -14.12
N THR A 35 0.99 -36.92 -14.69
CA THR A 35 1.57 -35.82 -15.46
C THR A 35 1.50 -34.48 -14.71
N PHE A 36 0.44 -34.28 -13.96
CA PHE A 36 0.19 -33.10 -13.13
C PHE A 36 0.01 -33.56 -11.68
N PRO A 37 1.05 -33.54 -10.86
CA PRO A 37 1.03 -34.11 -9.51
C PRO A 37 -0.10 -33.61 -8.60
N ASP A 38 -0.62 -32.42 -8.86
CA ASP A 38 -1.66 -31.75 -8.06
C ASP A 38 -3.04 -31.69 -8.75
N ALA A 39 -3.27 -32.54 -9.76
CA ALA A 39 -4.55 -32.56 -10.51
C ALA A 39 -5.76 -32.86 -9.61
N ASP A 40 -5.59 -33.65 -8.56
CA ASP A 40 -6.59 -33.95 -7.55
C ASP A 40 -6.90 -32.73 -6.65
N LEU A 41 -5.88 -31.97 -6.26
CA LEU A 41 -6.04 -30.72 -5.52
C LEU A 41 -6.78 -29.67 -6.38
N TRP A 42 -6.46 -29.56 -7.66
CA TRP A 42 -7.17 -28.68 -8.56
C TRP A 42 -8.65 -29.05 -8.71
N SER A 43 -8.96 -30.34 -8.72
CA SER A 43 -10.34 -30.81 -8.71
C SER A 43 -11.08 -30.41 -7.45
N CYS A 44 -10.43 -30.50 -6.27
CA CYS A 44 -10.98 -30.03 -5.02
C CYS A 44 -11.16 -28.51 -5.02
N ALA A 45 -10.19 -27.74 -5.53
CA ALA A 45 -10.31 -26.27 -5.63
C ALA A 45 -11.46 -25.86 -6.55
N THR A 46 -11.66 -26.57 -7.67
CA THR A 46 -12.82 -26.36 -8.56
C THR A 46 -14.15 -26.68 -7.87
N ALA A 47 -14.18 -27.71 -7.02
CA ALA A 47 -15.36 -28.03 -6.22
C ALA A 47 -15.66 -26.91 -5.20
N ILE A 48 -14.64 -26.32 -4.57
CA ILE A 48 -14.80 -25.15 -3.68
C ILE A 48 -15.40 -23.97 -4.45
N GLU A 49 -14.93 -23.68 -5.66
CA GLU A 49 -15.49 -22.61 -6.48
C GLU A 49 -16.97 -22.85 -6.79
N ASN A 50 -17.33 -24.08 -7.17
CA ASN A 50 -18.73 -24.46 -7.41
C ASN A 50 -19.60 -24.29 -6.13
N MET A 51 -19.06 -24.64 -4.97
CA MET A 51 -19.72 -24.39 -3.66
C MET A 51 -19.95 -22.89 -3.45
N TRP A 52 -18.94 -22.07 -3.74
CA TRP A 52 -19.03 -20.61 -3.60
C TRP A 52 -20.12 -20.02 -4.49
N LEU A 53 -20.08 -20.34 -5.77
CA LEU A 53 -21.08 -19.88 -6.73
C LEU A 53 -22.50 -20.33 -6.34
N THR A 54 -22.65 -21.58 -5.88
CA THR A 54 -23.93 -22.11 -5.38
C THR A 54 -24.40 -21.37 -4.14
N ALA A 55 -23.52 -21.15 -3.16
CA ALA A 55 -23.83 -20.38 -1.96
C ALA A 55 -24.33 -18.97 -2.33
N ARG A 56 -23.65 -18.30 -3.26
CA ARG A 56 -24.05 -16.98 -3.76
C ARG A 56 -25.42 -17.00 -4.43
N ALA A 57 -25.72 -18.01 -5.23
CA ALA A 57 -27.02 -18.17 -5.88
C ALA A 57 -28.16 -18.33 -4.87
N HIS A 58 -27.88 -18.92 -3.69
CA HIS A 58 -28.83 -19.06 -2.58
C HIS A 58 -28.80 -17.89 -1.60
N GLY A 59 -28.07 -16.81 -1.89
CA GLY A 59 -27.99 -15.64 -1.04
C GLY A 59 -27.08 -15.80 0.17
N LEU A 60 -26.31 -16.88 0.25
CA LEU A 60 -25.30 -17.10 1.28
C LEU A 60 -23.96 -16.43 0.91
N GLY A 61 -23.18 -16.10 1.93
CA GLY A 61 -21.77 -15.76 1.83
C GLY A 61 -20.90 -16.98 2.06
N MET A 62 -19.78 -17.07 1.37
CA MET A 62 -18.74 -18.03 1.65
C MET A 62 -17.38 -17.34 1.65
N GLY A 63 -16.55 -17.62 2.65
CA GLY A 63 -15.16 -17.16 2.75
C GLY A 63 -14.21 -18.35 2.80
N TRP A 64 -13.15 -18.33 2.00
CA TRP A 64 -12.13 -19.35 2.01
C TRP A 64 -10.91 -18.85 2.76
N VAL A 65 -10.62 -19.45 3.91
CA VAL A 65 -9.55 -19.06 4.83
C VAL A 65 -8.43 -20.08 4.78
N THR A 66 -7.22 -19.60 4.55
CA THR A 66 -5.98 -20.39 4.47
C THR A 66 -4.86 -19.79 5.33
N LEU A 67 -5.19 -18.93 6.30
CA LEU A 67 -4.26 -18.18 7.14
C LEU A 67 -3.97 -18.91 8.46
N PHE A 68 -3.61 -20.18 8.37
CA PHE A 68 -3.25 -21.04 9.50
C PHE A 68 -2.33 -22.17 8.98
N GLU A 69 -1.66 -22.87 9.88
CA GLU A 69 -0.82 -24.00 9.54
C GLU A 69 -1.69 -25.21 9.16
N PRO A 70 -1.53 -25.79 7.93
CA PRO A 70 -2.37 -26.91 7.49
C PRO A 70 -2.31 -28.11 8.41
N ASP A 71 -1.14 -28.40 8.99
CA ASP A 71 -0.94 -29.54 9.88
C ASP A 71 -1.69 -29.38 11.20
N GLU A 72 -1.84 -28.16 11.72
CA GLU A 72 -2.64 -27.89 12.91
C GLU A 72 -4.12 -28.13 12.66
N LEU A 73 -4.64 -27.73 11.50
CA LEU A 73 -6.02 -28.03 11.11
C LEU A 73 -6.22 -29.53 10.89
N ALA A 74 -5.26 -30.20 10.25
CA ALA A 74 -5.30 -31.64 10.06
C ALA A 74 -5.32 -32.39 11.41
N ALA A 75 -4.49 -31.96 12.37
CA ALA A 75 -4.48 -32.51 13.72
C ALA A 75 -5.79 -32.28 14.47
N LEU A 76 -6.34 -31.05 14.40
CA LEU A 76 -7.64 -30.70 15.02
C LEU A 76 -8.78 -31.58 14.51
N LEU A 77 -8.77 -31.89 13.23
CA LEU A 77 -9.81 -32.67 12.56
C LEU A 77 -9.51 -34.18 12.53
N HIS A 78 -8.38 -34.62 13.11
CA HIS A 78 -7.89 -36.00 13.06
C HIS A 78 -7.78 -36.55 11.63
N LEU A 79 -7.34 -35.73 10.68
CA LEU A 79 -7.12 -36.19 9.30
C LEU A 79 -5.97 -37.20 9.29
N PRO A 80 -6.13 -38.32 8.58
CA PRO A 80 -5.07 -39.29 8.48
C PRO A 80 -3.91 -38.83 7.59
N GLU A 81 -2.73 -39.35 7.80
CA GLU A 81 -1.56 -39.10 6.96
C GLU A 81 -1.89 -39.34 5.47
N GLY A 82 -1.48 -38.42 4.60
CA GLY A 82 -1.77 -38.43 3.17
C GLY A 82 -3.16 -37.87 2.80
N VAL A 83 -3.89 -37.30 3.73
CA VAL A 83 -5.08 -36.49 3.47
C VAL A 83 -4.77 -35.03 3.72
N GLU A 84 -4.79 -34.23 2.68
CA GLU A 84 -4.43 -32.80 2.71
C GLU A 84 -5.66 -31.92 2.77
N THR A 85 -5.65 -30.91 3.64
CA THR A 85 -6.72 -29.90 3.71
C THR A 85 -6.44 -28.76 2.74
N LEU A 86 -7.51 -28.25 2.10
CA LEU A 86 -7.44 -27.06 1.25
C LEU A 86 -7.86 -25.79 1.99
N GLY A 87 -8.07 -25.85 3.29
CA GLY A 87 -8.44 -24.70 4.09
C GLY A 87 -9.83 -24.82 4.72
N TRP A 88 -10.26 -23.74 5.34
CA TRP A 88 -11.53 -23.63 6.05
C TRP A 88 -12.47 -22.70 5.29
N LEU A 89 -13.67 -23.20 5.00
CA LEU A 89 -14.72 -22.42 4.32
C LEU A 89 -15.72 -21.97 5.37
N CYS A 90 -15.85 -20.64 5.53
CA CYS A 90 -16.86 -20.01 6.37
C CYS A 90 -18.14 -19.84 5.56
N LEU A 91 -19.25 -20.36 6.01
CA LEU A 91 -20.53 -20.29 5.31
C LEU A 91 -21.61 -19.69 6.22
N GLY A 92 -22.34 -18.70 5.74
CA GLY A 92 -23.38 -18.03 6.49
C GLY A 92 -24.12 -16.97 5.69
N TRP A 93 -25.07 -16.29 6.36
CA TRP A 93 -25.74 -15.14 5.77
C TRP A 93 -24.81 -13.92 5.87
N PRO A 94 -24.48 -13.25 4.75
CA PRO A 94 -23.62 -12.08 4.79
C PRO A 94 -24.36 -10.89 5.40
N ASP A 95 -23.71 -10.18 6.32
CA ASP A 95 -24.20 -8.95 6.94
C ASP A 95 -24.14 -7.75 5.97
N GLU A 96 -23.25 -7.80 4.98
CA GLU A 96 -23.14 -6.81 3.93
C GLU A 96 -22.95 -7.47 2.55
N ARG A 97 -23.38 -6.75 1.51
CA ARG A 97 -23.16 -7.14 0.11
C ARG A 97 -22.57 -5.96 -0.64
N PRO A 98 -21.26 -5.72 -0.48
CA PRO A 98 -20.62 -4.61 -1.15
C PRO A 98 -20.71 -4.76 -2.67
N PRO A 99 -20.83 -3.66 -3.42
CA PRO A 99 -20.91 -3.68 -4.88
C PRO A 99 -19.60 -4.12 -5.54
N GLU A 100 -18.48 -3.95 -4.81
CA GLU A 100 -17.14 -4.25 -5.31
C GLU A 100 -16.45 -5.33 -4.46
N PRO A 101 -15.50 -6.09 -5.04
CA PRO A 101 -14.68 -7.05 -4.31
C PRO A 101 -13.95 -6.41 -3.13
N GLY A 102 -13.90 -7.11 -1.99
CA GLY A 102 -13.25 -6.62 -0.77
C GLY A 102 -11.78 -6.27 -0.94
N LEU A 103 -11.04 -7.06 -1.73
CA LEU A 103 -9.63 -6.79 -2.02
C LEU A 103 -9.42 -5.50 -2.82
N GLN A 104 -10.34 -5.19 -3.74
CA GLN A 104 -10.31 -3.95 -4.50
C GLN A 104 -10.64 -2.76 -3.60
N ARG A 105 -11.68 -2.85 -2.77
CA ARG A 105 -12.04 -1.81 -1.77
C ARG A 105 -10.91 -1.54 -0.78
N ALA A 106 -10.20 -2.58 -0.38
CA ALA A 106 -9.03 -2.47 0.51
C ALA A 106 -7.75 -1.98 -0.21
N ALA A 107 -7.82 -1.69 -1.50
CA ALA A 107 -6.68 -1.36 -2.35
C ALA A 107 -5.54 -2.40 -2.25
N TRP A 108 -5.89 -3.65 -2.02
CA TRP A 108 -4.95 -4.78 -1.97
C TRP A 108 -4.61 -5.28 -3.38
N SER A 109 -5.63 -5.42 -4.23
CA SER A 109 -5.46 -5.81 -5.63
C SER A 109 -6.46 -5.07 -6.50
N ARG A 110 -6.15 -4.98 -7.79
CA ARG A 110 -7.06 -4.46 -8.82
C ARG A 110 -7.51 -5.61 -9.71
N LYS A 111 -8.76 -5.54 -10.16
CA LYS A 111 -9.25 -6.42 -11.22
C LYS A 111 -8.59 -5.97 -12.51
N LEU A 112 -7.85 -6.87 -13.14
CA LEU A 112 -7.28 -6.62 -14.45
C LEU A 112 -8.38 -6.73 -15.53
N PRO A 113 -8.32 -5.95 -16.61
CA PRO A 113 -9.13 -6.17 -17.78
C PRO A 113 -8.95 -7.58 -18.31
N LEU A 114 -10.02 -8.19 -18.81
CA LEU A 114 -9.98 -9.59 -19.24
C LEU A 114 -8.99 -9.80 -20.40
N ASP A 115 -8.90 -8.83 -21.31
CA ASP A 115 -8.00 -8.89 -22.46
C ASP A 115 -6.52 -8.87 -22.06
N ASP A 116 -6.19 -8.29 -20.90
CA ASP A 116 -4.82 -8.24 -20.37
C ASP A 116 -4.36 -9.59 -19.79
N VAL A 117 -5.32 -10.47 -19.47
CA VAL A 117 -5.02 -11.78 -18.84
C VAL A 117 -5.32 -12.96 -19.78
N ILE A 118 -5.91 -12.71 -20.95
CA ILE A 118 -6.14 -13.72 -21.97
C ILE A 118 -5.00 -13.68 -22.99
N VAL A 119 -4.17 -14.72 -22.97
CA VAL A 119 -3.17 -14.95 -24.01
C VAL A 119 -3.75 -15.90 -25.05
N ARG A 120 -3.74 -15.49 -26.34
CA ARG A 120 -4.28 -16.31 -27.43
C ARG A 120 -3.18 -17.16 -28.04
N GLU A 121 -3.49 -18.44 -28.24
CA GLU A 121 -2.67 -19.48 -28.89
C GLU A 121 -1.36 -19.82 -28.15
N ARG A 122 -0.51 -18.86 -27.85
CA ARG A 122 0.77 -19.10 -27.14
C ARG A 122 1.17 -17.88 -26.33
N TRP A 123 1.88 -18.15 -25.26
CA TRP A 123 2.51 -17.13 -24.42
C TRP A 123 3.75 -16.60 -25.13
N ASP A 124 3.74 -15.33 -25.55
CA ASP A 124 4.95 -14.66 -26.06
C ASP A 124 5.62 -13.93 -24.88
N ALA A 125 6.87 -14.30 -24.60
CA ALA A 125 7.61 -13.75 -23.44
C ALA A 125 7.82 -12.22 -23.54
N ALA A 126 7.68 -11.64 -24.74
CA ALA A 126 7.76 -10.20 -24.96
C ALA A 126 6.48 -9.46 -24.53
N ASP A 127 5.33 -10.14 -24.54
CA ASP A 127 4.02 -9.56 -24.20
C ASP A 127 3.58 -9.89 -22.76
N ALA A 128 4.36 -10.70 -22.05
CA ALA A 128 4.08 -10.94 -20.65
C ALA A 128 4.24 -9.61 -19.89
N PRO A 129 3.20 -9.13 -19.19
CA PRO A 129 3.41 -8.05 -18.24
C PRO A 129 4.45 -8.53 -17.25
N VAL A 130 5.67 -8.02 -17.38
CA VAL A 130 6.71 -8.25 -16.39
C VAL A 130 6.11 -7.69 -15.10
N PRO A 131 5.87 -8.50 -14.05
CA PRO A 131 5.51 -7.96 -12.76
C PRO A 131 6.56 -6.90 -12.47
N ALA A 132 6.16 -5.65 -12.27
CA ALA A 132 7.09 -4.59 -11.89
C ALA A 132 7.91 -5.19 -10.77
N ALA A 133 9.21 -5.33 -11.01
CA ALA A 133 10.10 -5.93 -10.03
C ALA A 133 9.81 -5.21 -8.71
N SER A 134 9.34 -5.94 -7.72
CA SER A 134 9.06 -5.36 -6.43
C SER A 134 10.41 -4.89 -5.90
N HIS A 135 10.69 -3.60 -6.01
CA HIS A 135 11.84 -2.95 -5.39
C HIS A 135 11.68 -2.89 -3.87
N LEU A 136 10.57 -3.45 -3.37
CA LEU A 136 10.35 -3.58 -1.95
C LEU A 136 11.28 -4.68 -1.43
N ALA A 137 12.09 -4.34 -0.45
CA ALA A 137 12.83 -5.33 0.32
C ALA A 137 11.85 -6.40 0.85
N PRO A 138 12.26 -7.67 0.90
CA PRO A 138 11.42 -8.72 1.44
C PRO A 138 10.94 -8.32 2.84
N GLY A 139 9.66 -8.57 3.12
CA GLY A 139 9.08 -8.34 4.44
C GLY A 139 9.76 -9.20 5.51
N PRO A 140 9.52 -8.93 6.79
CA PRO A 140 10.03 -9.78 7.87
C PRO A 140 9.47 -11.21 7.74
N SER A 141 10.23 -12.21 8.16
CA SER A 141 9.71 -13.57 8.26
C SER A 141 8.56 -13.66 9.26
N ALA A 142 7.68 -14.65 9.09
CA ALA A 142 6.52 -14.84 9.97
C ALA A 142 6.96 -15.00 11.43
N ASP A 143 7.98 -15.82 11.71
CA ASP A 143 8.50 -16.06 13.06
C ASP A 143 8.94 -14.77 13.76
N ARG A 144 9.64 -13.89 13.03
CA ARG A 144 10.07 -12.61 13.57
C ARG A 144 8.91 -11.67 13.82
N LEU A 145 7.89 -11.72 12.97
CA LEU A 145 6.69 -10.91 13.16
C LEU A 145 5.89 -11.37 14.37
N VAL A 146 5.75 -12.68 14.58
CA VAL A 146 5.11 -13.24 15.77
C VAL A 146 5.89 -12.85 17.02
N ALA A 147 7.21 -13.04 17.05
CA ALA A 147 8.03 -12.65 18.19
C ALA A 147 7.91 -11.15 18.54
N ALA A 148 7.93 -10.28 17.53
CA ALA A 148 7.74 -8.84 17.73
C ALA A 148 6.34 -8.49 18.25
N THR A 149 5.31 -9.25 17.84
CA THR A 149 3.95 -9.07 18.33
C THR A 149 3.83 -9.53 19.77
N ASP A 150 4.39 -10.69 20.12
CA ASP A 150 4.40 -11.19 21.51
C ASP A 150 5.15 -10.24 22.46
N GLU A 151 6.25 -9.65 22.02
CA GLU A 151 6.98 -8.63 22.78
C GLU A 151 6.13 -7.37 22.99
N ALA A 152 5.41 -6.91 21.95
CA ALA A 152 4.52 -5.77 22.04
C ALA A 152 3.33 -6.05 22.98
N ASP A 153 2.75 -7.24 22.94
CA ASP A 153 1.63 -7.65 23.80
C ASP A 153 2.06 -7.79 25.27
N ALA A 154 3.34 -8.00 25.53
CA ALA A 154 3.89 -8.00 26.90
C ALA A 154 4.02 -6.61 27.52
N LEU A 155 3.88 -5.55 26.72
CA LEU A 155 3.89 -4.17 27.22
C LEU A 155 2.60 -3.86 27.99
N LEU A 156 2.69 -2.98 29.00
CA LEU A 156 1.53 -2.49 29.75
C LEU A 156 0.73 -1.45 28.93
N SER A 157 0.27 -1.86 27.75
CA SER A 157 -0.61 -1.05 26.91
C SER A 157 -1.81 -1.91 26.47
N PRO A 158 -3.01 -1.33 26.37
CA PRO A 158 -4.14 -2.09 25.82
C PRO A 158 -3.81 -2.59 24.41
N PRO A 159 -4.12 -3.84 24.08
CA PRO A 159 -3.97 -4.33 22.71
C PRO A 159 -4.65 -3.38 21.72
N GLU A 160 -4.01 -3.17 20.56
CA GLU A 160 -4.51 -2.28 19.50
C GLU A 160 -4.68 -0.79 19.90
N SER A 161 -4.03 -0.36 20.99
CA SER A 161 -4.11 1.02 21.46
C SER A 161 -3.63 2.08 20.45
N LEU A 162 -2.74 1.68 19.52
CA LEU A 162 -2.26 2.51 18.42
C LEU A 162 -2.95 2.15 17.08
N GLY A 163 -3.91 1.21 17.09
CA GLY A 163 -4.63 0.77 15.90
C GLY A 163 -3.71 0.22 14.82
N VAL A 164 -3.81 0.76 13.60
CA VAL A 164 -2.98 0.31 12.47
C VAL A 164 -1.47 0.52 12.68
N LEU A 165 -1.09 1.40 13.61
CA LEU A 165 0.32 1.68 13.91
C LEU A 165 0.98 0.54 14.69
N ASP A 166 0.25 -0.21 15.51
CA ASP A 166 0.80 -1.38 16.23
C ASP A 166 1.43 -2.37 15.25
N ARG A 167 0.73 -2.66 14.16
CA ARG A 167 1.22 -3.58 13.13
C ARG A 167 2.40 -3.02 12.34
N ALA A 168 2.37 -1.73 12.04
CA ALA A 168 3.48 -1.08 11.37
C ALA A 168 4.73 -1.14 12.25
N ALA A 169 4.58 -0.85 13.55
CA ALA A 169 5.67 -0.93 14.53
C ALA A 169 6.20 -2.37 14.66
N ASN A 170 5.34 -3.37 14.81
CA ASN A 170 5.74 -4.77 14.92
C ASN A 170 6.49 -5.25 13.66
N ARG A 171 6.06 -4.82 12.47
CA ARG A 171 6.78 -5.13 11.22
C ARG A 171 8.16 -4.49 11.17
N VAL A 172 8.31 -3.27 11.64
CA VAL A 172 9.61 -2.59 11.69
C VAL A 172 10.54 -3.29 12.69
N VAL A 173 10.04 -3.64 13.87
CA VAL A 173 10.80 -4.41 14.87
C VAL A 173 11.22 -5.77 14.30
N ALA A 174 10.31 -6.49 13.64
CA ALA A 174 10.55 -7.80 13.04
C ALA A 174 11.59 -7.77 11.90
N LEU A 175 11.78 -6.64 11.22
CA LEU A 175 12.84 -6.49 10.22
C LEU A 175 14.24 -6.54 10.84
N GLY A 176 14.36 -6.32 12.12
CA GLY A 176 15.58 -6.51 12.91
C GLY A 176 16.73 -5.60 12.49
N GLY A 177 17.08 -4.63 13.29
CA GLY A 177 18.28 -3.83 13.10
C GLY A 177 18.05 -2.36 12.80
N ALA A 178 16.82 -1.88 12.82
CA ALA A 178 16.59 -0.46 12.82
C ALA A 178 16.81 0.07 14.25
N ASP A 179 17.90 0.80 14.46
CA ASP A 179 17.99 1.69 15.60
C ASP A 179 16.96 2.81 15.38
N LEU A 180 15.77 2.61 15.94
CA LEU A 180 14.66 3.57 15.87
C LEU A 180 14.81 4.73 16.86
N THR A 181 15.91 4.74 17.65
CA THR A 181 16.18 5.78 18.63
C THR A 181 16.78 7.04 18.01
N SER A 182 17.24 6.96 16.75
CA SER A 182 17.80 8.08 16.02
C SER A 182 17.23 8.14 14.59
N GLY A 183 17.21 9.32 14.03
CA GLY A 183 16.76 9.51 12.65
C GLY A 183 16.56 10.97 12.29
N THR A 184 16.06 11.20 11.09
CA THR A 184 15.84 12.54 10.55
C THR A 184 14.47 12.64 9.87
N LEU A 185 13.69 13.63 10.23
CA LEU A 185 12.58 14.12 9.41
C LEU A 185 13.15 15.00 8.29
N VAL A 186 13.04 14.56 7.06
CA VAL A 186 13.35 15.35 5.88
C VAL A 186 12.05 15.97 5.38
N LEU A 187 11.89 17.27 5.53
CA LEU A 187 10.71 18.02 5.12
C LEU A 187 11.05 18.84 3.88
N VAL A 188 10.50 18.46 2.73
CA VAL A 188 10.74 19.10 1.45
C VAL A 188 9.58 20.01 1.08
N GLY A 189 9.86 21.21 0.63
CA GLY A 189 8.82 22.12 0.21
C GLY A 189 9.06 22.78 -1.13
N ALA A 190 7.97 22.92 -1.88
CA ALA A 190 7.94 23.61 -3.16
C ALA A 190 6.55 24.21 -3.43
N ASP A 191 6.53 25.31 -4.17
CA ASP A 191 5.27 25.84 -4.73
C ASP A 191 4.95 25.20 -6.07
N HIS A 192 3.68 25.11 -6.38
CA HIS A 192 3.17 24.53 -7.61
C HIS A 192 2.30 25.57 -8.35
N PRO A 193 2.65 25.97 -9.59
CA PRO A 193 1.88 26.94 -10.38
C PRO A 193 0.40 26.54 -10.56
N VAL A 194 0.11 25.23 -10.55
CA VAL A 194 -1.25 24.68 -10.66
C VAL A 194 -2.23 25.25 -9.61
N THR A 195 -1.74 25.84 -8.53
CA THR A 195 -2.57 26.50 -7.52
C THR A 195 -3.40 27.66 -8.07
N ALA A 196 -2.97 28.27 -9.18
CA ALA A 196 -3.71 29.32 -9.87
C ALA A 196 -5.11 28.86 -10.35
N HIS A 197 -5.30 27.55 -10.53
CA HIS A 197 -6.57 26.96 -11.00
C HIS A 197 -7.54 26.60 -9.86
N GLY A 198 -7.30 27.08 -8.65
CA GLY A 198 -8.22 26.88 -7.52
C GLY A 198 -8.32 25.43 -7.06
N VAL A 199 -7.24 24.67 -7.16
CA VAL A 199 -7.11 23.26 -6.74
C VAL A 199 -6.88 23.08 -5.25
N SER A 200 -6.81 24.17 -4.48
CA SER A 200 -6.63 24.15 -3.02
C SER A 200 -7.48 25.21 -2.34
N ALA A 201 -7.92 24.90 -1.12
CA ALA A 201 -8.61 25.86 -0.25
C ALA A 201 -7.65 26.87 0.40
N TYR A 202 -6.34 26.59 0.37
CA TYR A 202 -5.32 27.42 1.02
C TYR A 202 -4.57 28.26 -0.03
N PRO A 203 -4.17 29.50 0.32
CA PRO A 203 -3.33 30.32 -0.54
C PRO A 203 -1.94 29.71 -0.70
N ALA A 204 -1.29 29.93 -1.84
CA ALA A 204 0.05 29.42 -2.14
C ALA A 204 1.10 29.87 -1.10
N SER A 205 0.94 31.06 -0.49
CA SER A 205 1.85 31.55 0.57
C SER A 205 1.97 30.62 1.77
N THR A 206 0.94 29.78 2.02
CA THR A 206 0.94 28.81 3.13
C THR A 206 2.13 27.85 3.06
N THR A 207 2.62 27.51 1.87
CA THR A 207 3.83 26.69 1.72
C THR A 207 5.03 27.33 2.45
N ARG A 208 5.27 28.62 2.15
CA ARG A 208 6.37 29.36 2.77
C ARG A 208 6.18 29.52 4.28
N ASP A 209 4.96 29.82 4.71
CA ASP A 209 4.63 30.02 6.14
C ASP A 209 4.91 28.75 6.94
N VAL A 210 4.47 27.58 6.43
CA VAL A 210 4.70 26.29 7.09
C VAL A 210 6.19 25.92 7.12
N LEU A 211 6.92 26.16 6.04
CA LEU A 211 8.35 25.86 6.02
C LEU A 211 9.16 26.81 6.91
N THR A 212 8.78 28.07 6.98
CA THR A 212 9.38 29.03 7.92
C THR A 212 9.17 28.56 9.35
N ALA A 213 7.94 28.22 9.72
CA ALA A 213 7.63 27.66 11.03
C ALA A 213 8.40 26.35 11.31
N SER A 214 8.68 25.57 10.25
CA SER A 214 9.45 24.33 10.37
C SER A 214 10.92 24.60 10.64
N VAL A 215 11.52 25.58 9.99
CA VAL A 215 12.90 26.05 10.29
C VAL A 215 12.99 26.59 11.70
N GLU A 216 12.00 27.36 12.13
CA GLU A 216 11.91 27.91 13.49
C GLU A 216 11.60 26.85 14.56
N GLY A 217 11.22 25.65 14.16
CA GLY A 217 10.92 24.54 15.06
C GLY A 217 9.54 24.60 15.71
N THR A 218 8.62 25.40 15.15
CA THR A 218 7.28 25.65 15.70
C THR A 218 6.16 24.92 14.96
N SER A 219 6.43 24.35 13.76
CA SER A 219 5.44 23.56 13.03
C SER A 219 5.11 22.24 13.73
N LEU A 220 3.88 21.73 13.51
CA LEU A 220 3.42 20.47 14.11
C LEU A 220 4.34 19.29 13.75
N GLY A 221 4.75 19.17 12.48
CA GLY A 221 5.61 18.09 12.01
C GLY A 221 6.96 18.08 12.74
N VAL A 222 7.58 19.25 12.88
CA VAL A 222 8.87 19.40 13.59
C VAL A 222 8.72 19.18 15.09
N ALA A 223 7.64 19.66 15.70
CA ALA A 223 7.36 19.43 17.10
C ALA A 223 7.19 17.93 17.41
N THR A 224 6.47 17.21 16.53
CA THR A 224 6.29 15.76 16.61
C THR A 224 7.62 15.01 16.43
N ALA A 225 8.41 15.38 15.41
CA ALA A 225 9.73 14.79 15.17
C ALA A 225 10.65 14.95 16.37
N ARG A 226 10.68 16.14 16.95
CA ARG A 226 11.45 16.43 18.18
C ARG A 226 10.98 15.58 19.37
N GLY A 227 9.65 15.42 19.54
CA GLY A 227 9.08 14.54 20.57
C GLY A 227 9.47 13.07 20.39
N ALA A 228 9.69 12.64 19.14
CA ALA A 228 10.18 11.31 18.80
C ALA A 228 11.72 11.17 18.79
N GLY A 229 12.47 12.20 19.19
CA GLY A 229 13.94 12.18 19.20
C GLY A 229 14.58 12.30 17.80
N LEU A 230 13.82 12.71 16.78
CA LEU A 230 14.32 12.85 15.41
C LEU A 230 14.90 14.24 15.17
N ALA A 231 16.02 14.31 14.45
CA ALA A 231 16.50 15.54 13.86
C ALA A 231 15.55 16.02 12.74
N THR A 232 15.63 17.29 12.38
CA THR A 232 14.85 17.85 11.27
C THR A 232 15.77 18.47 10.25
N LEU A 233 15.52 18.15 8.97
CA LEU A 233 16.13 18.78 7.81
C LEU A 233 15.02 19.38 6.95
N VAL A 234 14.97 20.70 6.85
CA VAL A 234 14.05 21.41 5.96
C VAL A 234 14.75 21.67 4.64
N VAL A 235 14.10 21.32 3.53
CA VAL A 235 14.63 21.47 2.17
C VAL A 235 13.71 22.40 1.38
N ASP A 236 14.26 23.49 0.88
CA ASP A 236 13.60 24.37 -0.07
C ASP A 236 13.90 23.88 -1.50
N ALA A 237 12.96 23.15 -2.09
CA ALA A 237 13.03 22.66 -3.46
C ALA A 237 12.40 23.63 -4.46
N GLY A 238 12.05 24.82 -3.97
CA GLY A 238 11.59 25.90 -4.80
C GLY A 238 10.32 26.55 -4.31
N VAL A 239 10.38 27.13 -3.17
CA VAL A 239 9.35 28.03 -2.62
C VAL A 239 9.49 29.41 -3.27
N SER A 240 8.40 30.07 -3.62
CA SER A 240 8.38 31.38 -4.26
C SER A 240 9.11 32.45 -3.43
N GLY A 241 9.77 33.38 -4.12
CA GLY A 241 10.57 34.44 -3.51
C GLY A 241 12.01 33.99 -3.19
N ASP A 242 12.67 34.72 -2.29
CA ASP A 242 14.06 34.45 -1.90
C ASP A 242 14.22 33.05 -1.28
N PRO A 243 15.42 32.42 -1.40
CA PRO A 243 15.71 31.18 -0.72
C PRO A 243 15.40 31.25 0.77
N LEU A 244 14.79 30.18 1.29
CA LEU A 244 14.36 30.13 2.69
C LEU A 244 15.59 30.04 3.61
N ALA A 245 15.79 31.07 4.41
CA ALA A 245 16.88 31.11 5.37
C ALA A 245 16.77 29.96 6.38
N GLY A 246 17.87 29.24 6.61
CA GLY A 246 17.90 28.09 7.51
C GLY A 246 17.49 26.76 6.87
N ALA A 247 16.95 26.75 5.68
CA ALA A 247 16.70 25.53 4.92
C ALA A 247 17.86 25.16 4.01
N ARG A 248 17.99 23.87 3.68
CA ARG A 248 18.86 23.42 2.61
C ARG A 248 18.20 23.76 1.25
N VAL A 249 18.88 24.47 0.40
CA VAL A 249 18.31 24.97 -0.85
C VAL A 249 18.72 24.07 -2.02
N HIS A 250 17.73 23.47 -2.67
CA HIS A 250 17.87 22.75 -3.93
C HIS A 250 16.75 23.17 -4.87
N ARG A 251 16.95 24.23 -5.63
CA ARG A 251 15.97 24.78 -6.56
C ARG A 251 16.39 24.51 -8.00
N GLY A 252 15.41 24.22 -8.87
CA GLY A 252 15.64 24.28 -10.31
C GLY A 252 16.02 25.69 -10.74
N VAL A 253 16.81 25.80 -11.81
CA VAL A 253 17.24 27.08 -12.37
C VAL A 253 16.31 27.57 -13.49
N GLY A 254 15.55 26.67 -14.11
CA GLY A 254 14.57 26.97 -15.14
C GLY A 254 13.29 27.58 -14.58
N GLU A 255 12.53 28.22 -15.45
CA GLU A 255 11.20 28.71 -15.12
C GLU A 255 10.23 27.53 -14.92
N ARG A 256 9.44 27.59 -13.86
CA ARG A 256 8.42 26.55 -13.59
C ARG A 256 7.24 26.70 -14.51
N GLY A 257 6.78 25.58 -15.03
CA GLY A 257 5.62 25.47 -15.86
C GLY A 257 4.34 25.21 -15.08
N ASP A 258 3.24 25.69 -15.62
CA ASP A 258 1.90 25.27 -15.24
C ASP A 258 1.58 23.99 -16.02
N LEU A 259 1.13 22.95 -15.33
CA LEU A 259 0.81 21.64 -15.91
C LEU A 259 -0.21 21.69 -17.04
N LEU A 260 -1.10 22.71 -17.04
CA LEU A 260 -2.07 22.92 -18.13
C LEU A 260 -1.47 23.52 -19.40
N GLU A 261 -0.33 24.16 -19.30
CA GLU A 261 0.24 24.91 -20.42
C GLU A 261 1.53 24.30 -20.95
N ARG A 262 2.33 23.74 -20.05
CA ARG A 262 3.67 23.22 -20.37
C ARG A 262 4.21 22.34 -19.24
N ASP A 263 5.32 21.68 -19.50
CA ASP A 263 6.06 20.90 -18.52
C ASP A 263 6.34 21.73 -17.25
N ALA A 264 6.14 21.13 -16.08
CA ALA A 264 6.33 21.79 -14.78
C ALA A 264 7.78 22.24 -14.55
N MET A 265 8.75 21.52 -15.11
CA MET A 265 10.18 21.84 -15.06
C MET A 265 10.93 21.23 -16.24
N THR A 266 12.14 21.70 -16.47
CA THR A 266 13.02 21.12 -17.48
C THR A 266 13.53 19.74 -17.07
N GLU A 267 13.90 18.91 -18.05
CA GLU A 267 14.53 17.61 -17.77
C GLU A 267 15.83 17.78 -16.96
N THR A 268 16.60 18.83 -17.24
CA THR A 268 17.85 19.14 -16.51
C THR A 268 17.56 19.43 -15.03
N ASP A 269 16.54 20.24 -14.73
CA ASP A 269 16.17 20.53 -13.35
C ASP A 269 15.61 19.29 -12.65
N THR A 270 14.80 18.49 -13.35
CA THR A 270 14.29 17.23 -12.81
C THR A 270 15.43 16.30 -12.41
N ARG A 271 16.41 16.08 -13.29
CA ARG A 271 17.58 15.24 -12.98
C ARG A 271 18.41 15.80 -11.83
N ALA A 272 18.62 17.11 -11.78
CA ALA A 272 19.36 17.76 -10.70
C ALA A 272 18.66 17.61 -9.33
N LEU A 273 17.34 17.76 -9.31
CA LEU A 273 16.55 17.61 -8.07
C LEU A 273 16.47 16.15 -7.60
N VAL A 274 16.36 15.19 -8.53
CA VAL A 274 16.44 13.76 -8.20
C VAL A 274 17.81 13.43 -7.59
N ALA A 275 18.90 13.85 -8.21
CA ALA A 275 20.25 13.62 -7.69
C ALA A 275 20.47 14.28 -6.31
N ALA A 276 19.91 15.48 -6.09
CA ALA A 276 19.93 16.12 -4.78
C ALA A 276 19.16 15.32 -3.73
N GLY A 277 17.98 14.77 -4.12
CA GLY A 277 17.19 13.89 -3.26
C GLY A 277 17.94 12.60 -2.89
N GLU A 278 18.61 11.97 -3.85
CA GLU A 278 19.46 10.79 -3.62
C GLU A 278 20.58 11.09 -2.63
N GLY A 279 21.26 12.23 -2.79
CA GLY A 279 22.31 12.68 -1.87
C GLY A 279 21.80 12.91 -0.46
N ILE A 280 20.65 13.58 -0.31
CA ILE A 280 19.99 13.80 0.99
C ILE A 280 19.59 12.46 1.61
N GLY A 281 18.99 11.57 0.83
CA GLY A 281 18.57 10.24 1.26
C GLY A 281 19.76 9.43 1.80
N ALA A 282 20.86 9.36 1.07
CA ALA A 282 22.09 8.67 1.48
C ALA A 282 22.68 9.27 2.77
N GLU A 283 22.76 10.60 2.87
CA GLU A 283 23.27 11.30 4.05
C GLU A 283 22.41 11.01 5.29
N THR A 284 21.09 11.10 5.17
CA THR A 284 20.18 10.94 6.30
C THR A 284 20.00 9.48 6.71
N ALA A 285 19.98 8.54 5.75
CA ALA A 285 19.92 7.10 6.03
C ALA A 285 21.13 6.59 6.84
N ALA A 286 22.30 7.21 6.65
CA ALA A 286 23.48 6.88 7.44
C ALA A 286 23.34 7.26 8.93
N ARG A 287 22.34 8.05 9.29
CA ARG A 287 22.08 8.53 10.66
C ARG A 287 20.91 7.84 11.36
N GLY A 288 20.29 6.85 10.73
CA GLY A 288 19.16 6.11 11.27
C GLY A 288 17.89 6.21 10.43
N LEU A 289 16.73 6.24 11.09
CA LEU A 289 15.43 6.30 10.43
C LEU A 289 15.26 7.59 9.61
N VAL A 290 14.79 7.46 8.37
CA VAL A 290 14.43 8.60 7.52
C VAL A 290 12.91 8.69 7.44
N CYS A 291 12.36 9.78 7.96
CA CYS A 291 10.95 10.14 7.80
C CYS A 291 10.84 11.19 6.70
N LEU A 292 10.00 10.96 5.71
CA LEU A 292 9.77 11.89 4.61
C LEU A 292 8.49 12.68 4.85
N GLY A 293 8.59 14.00 4.73
CA GLY A 293 7.48 14.92 4.73
C GLY A 293 7.54 15.85 3.53
N GLU A 294 6.39 16.26 3.03
CA GLU A 294 6.29 17.18 1.91
C GLU A 294 5.29 18.29 2.25
N VAL A 295 5.62 19.51 1.83
CA VAL A 295 4.77 20.70 1.98
C VAL A 295 4.73 21.45 0.65
N GLY A 296 3.54 21.54 0.07
CA GLY A 296 3.33 22.28 -1.16
C GLY A 296 1.84 22.44 -1.44
N ILE A 297 1.35 23.66 -1.46
CA ILE A 297 -0.06 23.88 -1.80
C ILE A 297 -0.28 23.46 -3.26
N GLY A 298 -1.27 22.56 -3.50
CA GLY A 298 -1.51 21.94 -4.81
C GLY A 298 -0.75 20.62 -5.04
N ASN A 299 0.10 20.18 -4.11
CA ASN A 299 0.92 18.96 -4.19
C ASN A 299 0.13 17.70 -4.55
N THR A 300 -1.06 17.52 -3.98
CA THR A 300 -1.89 16.33 -4.25
C THR A 300 -2.39 16.29 -5.71
N THR A 301 -2.59 17.44 -6.36
CA THR A 301 -2.93 17.50 -7.79
C THR A 301 -1.72 17.10 -8.64
N VAL A 302 -0.53 17.60 -8.31
CA VAL A 302 0.72 17.21 -8.98
C VAL A 302 1.02 15.72 -8.79
N ALA A 303 0.81 15.20 -7.56
CA ALA A 303 0.98 13.78 -7.29
C ALA A 303 0.00 12.91 -8.09
N ALA A 304 -1.25 13.35 -8.28
CA ALA A 304 -2.22 12.67 -9.12
C ALA A 304 -1.79 12.67 -10.59
N ALA A 305 -1.31 13.81 -11.12
CA ALA A 305 -0.80 13.90 -12.48
C ALA A 305 0.40 12.96 -12.71
N LEU A 306 1.34 12.91 -11.77
CA LEU A 306 2.45 11.96 -11.82
C LEU A 306 1.99 10.50 -11.77
N ALA A 307 1.00 10.18 -10.96
CA ALA A 307 0.44 8.84 -10.89
C ALA A 307 -0.24 8.43 -12.21
N CYS A 308 -0.99 9.34 -12.85
CA CYS A 308 -1.56 9.11 -14.17
C CYS A 308 -0.46 8.85 -15.21
N ALA A 309 0.54 9.72 -15.26
CA ALA A 309 1.60 9.63 -16.26
C ALA A 309 2.48 8.39 -16.09
N LEU A 310 2.85 8.02 -14.87
CA LEU A 310 3.78 6.93 -14.58
C LEU A 310 3.12 5.56 -14.54
N LEU A 311 1.85 5.50 -14.14
CA LEU A 311 1.13 4.25 -13.90
C LEU A 311 0.00 4.00 -14.91
N GLY A 312 -0.26 4.94 -15.84
CA GLY A 312 -1.34 4.83 -16.80
C GLY A 312 -2.74 4.85 -16.16
N LEU A 313 -2.87 5.53 -15.00
CA LEU A 313 -4.14 5.63 -14.28
C LEU A 313 -5.01 6.73 -14.84
N GLN A 314 -6.33 6.62 -14.61
CA GLN A 314 -7.26 7.67 -14.98
C GLN A 314 -7.37 8.70 -13.84
N PRO A 315 -7.64 9.99 -14.14
CA PRO A 315 -7.78 11.03 -13.12
C PRO A 315 -8.81 10.69 -12.03
N GLU A 316 -9.89 10.00 -12.37
CA GLU A 316 -10.94 9.58 -11.45
C GLU A 316 -10.44 8.62 -10.36
N ASP A 317 -9.42 7.82 -10.68
CA ASP A 317 -8.86 6.80 -9.78
C ASP A 317 -7.88 7.39 -8.75
N VAL A 318 -7.30 8.57 -9.05
CA VAL A 318 -6.18 9.13 -8.28
C VAL A 318 -6.44 10.50 -7.68
N VAL A 319 -7.37 11.27 -8.26
CA VAL A 319 -7.75 12.58 -7.72
C VAL A 319 -8.70 12.41 -6.56
N GLY A 320 -8.27 12.84 -5.38
CA GLY A 320 -9.06 12.77 -4.16
C GLY A 320 -9.29 14.13 -3.50
N LEU A 321 -10.05 14.10 -2.41
CA LEU A 321 -10.24 15.24 -1.53
C LEU A 321 -8.91 15.63 -0.88
N GLY A 322 -8.53 16.89 -1.00
CA GLY A 322 -7.47 17.49 -0.20
C GLY A 322 -8.05 18.15 1.07
N ALA A 323 -7.17 18.65 1.93
CA ALA A 323 -7.59 19.36 3.12
C ALA A 323 -8.46 20.60 2.76
N GLY A 324 -9.65 20.66 3.35
CA GLY A 324 -10.61 21.75 3.08
C GLY A 324 -11.25 21.74 1.69
N SER A 325 -11.11 20.64 0.93
CA SER A 325 -11.68 20.54 -0.42
C SER A 325 -13.17 20.21 -0.40
N ASP A 326 -13.87 20.74 -1.39
CA ASP A 326 -15.26 20.41 -1.73
C ASP A 326 -15.34 19.65 -3.08
N ALA A 327 -16.53 19.25 -3.47
CA ALA A 327 -16.76 18.54 -4.73
C ALA A 327 -16.35 19.37 -5.96
N GLY A 328 -16.59 20.69 -5.96
CA GLY A 328 -16.20 21.58 -7.06
C GLY A 328 -14.68 21.68 -7.20
N MET A 329 -13.95 21.55 -6.10
CA MET A 329 -12.49 21.52 -6.11
C MET A 329 -11.95 20.20 -6.68
N VAL A 330 -12.60 19.08 -6.39
CA VAL A 330 -12.26 17.78 -6.98
C VAL A 330 -12.41 17.84 -8.50
N GLU A 331 -13.48 18.43 -9.01
CA GLU A 331 -13.68 18.60 -10.46
C GLU A 331 -12.58 19.46 -11.10
N ARG A 332 -12.19 20.57 -10.44
CA ARG A 332 -11.07 21.39 -10.94
C ARG A 332 -9.74 20.64 -10.95
N LYS A 333 -9.49 19.83 -9.92
CA LYS A 333 -8.28 18.96 -9.87
C LYS A 333 -8.28 17.93 -11.00
N ARG A 334 -9.43 17.31 -11.27
CA ARG A 334 -9.56 16.35 -12.39
C ARG A 334 -9.27 17.02 -13.72
N ALA A 335 -9.89 18.16 -13.99
CA ALA A 335 -9.67 18.93 -15.21
C ALA A 335 -8.21 19.38 -15.41
N VAL A 336 -7.43 19.52 -14.34
CA VAL A 336 -5.99 19.82 -14.41
C VAL A 336 -5.17 18.56 -14.73
N VAL A 337 -5.62 17.40 -14.28
CA VAL A 337 -4.88 16.13 -14.43
C VAL A 337 -5.18 15.43 -15.76
N GLU A 338 -6.35 15.70 -16.38
CA GLU A 338 -6.72 15.28 -17.75
C GLU A 338 -5.79 15.90 -18.81
#